data_a7a9c38f6f69773c6f708b99721afe63
#
_entry.id   a7a9c38f6f69773c6f708b99721afe63
#
_cell.length_a   1.000
_cell.length_b   1.000
_cell.length_c   1.000
_cell.angle_alpha   90.00
_cell.angle_beta   90.00
_cell.angle_gamma   90.00
#
_symmetry.space_group_name_H-M   'P 1'
#
loop_
_entity.id
_entity.type
_entity.pdbx_description
1 polymer ?
#
loop_
_entity_poly.entity_id
_entity_poly.type
_entity_poly.pdbx_seq_one_letter_code
_entity_poly.pdbx_strand_id
1 'polypeptide(L)'
;YKRQVLPKISDFIKKLGATLSEEEYEKRVLDSMKCKGYVNEEPEIIGHLDKSVVNGGELIPGQKSGVVPVAVDKKGLLKKNSGTLSTKDFETLIAHTKEKMKECGKAILDGKIEAIPYVYEDNDGCTYCPYGSVCGHESKKDGVREMKKMSDDEVWEALYGDN
;
A
#
# COMPACT_ATOMS: atom_id res chain seq x y z
N TYR A 1 18.65 -6.78 -3.38
CA TYR A 1 18.06 -6.76 -2.04
C TYR A 1 18.52 -5.47 -1.36
N LYS A 2 17.73 -4.41 -1.48
CA LYS A 2 17.88 -3.29 -0.55
C LYS A 2 17.48 -3.84 0.81
N ARG A 3 18.48 -4.09 1.69
CA ARG A 3 18.23 -4.26 3.11
C ARG A 3 17.31 -3.10 3.51
N GLN A 4 16.13 -3.40 4.05
CA GLN A 4 15.38 -2.42 4.82
C GLN A 4 16.26 -2.06 6.03
N VAL A 5 17.10 -1.05 5.84
CA VAL A 5 17.89 -0.52 6.93
C VAL A 5 16.89 0.24 7.78
N LEU A 6 16.70 -0.21 9.01
CA LEU A 6 15.97 0.57 10.01
C LEU A 6 16.53 2.00 9.96
N PRO A 7 15.65 3.01 9.84
CA PRO A 7 16.10 4.39 9.76
C PRO A 7 16.96 4.69 11.00
N LYS A 8 18.14 5.24 10.77
CA LYS A 8 19.03 5.58 11.88
C LYS A 8 18.37 6.65 12.74
N ILE A 9 18.58 6.59 14.05
CA ILE A 9 18.14 7.62 15.02
C ILE A 9 18.48 9.03 14.49
N SER A 10 19.68 9.20 13.91
CA SER A 10 20.14 10.45 13.30
C SER A 10 19.25 10.98 12.17
N ASP A 11 18.59 10.10 11.41
CA ASP A 11 17.74 10.50 10.28
C ASP A 11 16.36 11.01 10.75
N PHE A 12 15.88 10.48 11.88
CA PHE A 12 14.69 10.99 12.56
C PHE A 12 14.96 12.30 13.28
N ILE A 13 16.11 12.44 13.96
CA ILE A 13 16.50 13.67 14.64
C ILE A 13 16.65 14.82 13.64
N LYS A 14 17.31 14.60 12.49
CA LYS A 14 17.47 15.62 11.44
C LYS A 14 16.14 16.11 10.86
N LYS A 15 15.13 15.25 10.77
CA LYS A 15 13.79 15.64 10.26
C LYS A 15 12.95 16.41 11.27
N LEU A 16 13.22 16.33 12.56
CA LEU A 16 12.34 16.81 13.62
C LEU A 16 12.92 17.91 14.50
N GLY A 17 14.23 18.18 14.40
CA GLY A 17 14.88 19.24 15.19
C GLY A 17 14.78 19.08 16.71
N ALA A 18 14.37 17.92 17.22
CA ALA A 18 14.15 17.65 18.63
C ALA A 18 14.92 16.41 19.10
N THR A 19 15.40 16.45 20.33
CA THR A 19 15.95 15.28 21.02
C THR A 19 14.78 14.39 21.45
N LEU A 20 14.61 13.24 20.78
CA LEU A 20 13.59 12.24 21.13
C LEU A 20 14.09 11.41 22.32
N SER A 21 13.19 11.04 23.24
CA SER A 21 13.45 10.00 24.21
C SER A 21 13.57 8.63 23.49
N GLU A 22 14.21 7.66 24.15
CA GLU A 22 14.38 6.31 23.61
C GLU A 22 13.01 5.66 23.31
N GLU A 23 12.05 5.83 24.22
CA GLU A 23 10.68 5.35 24.07
C GLU A 23 9.93 5.96 22.87
N GLU A 24 10.08 7.28 22.67
CA GLU A 24 9.49 7.96 21.52
C GLU A 24 10.12 7.53 20.20
N TYR A 25 11.40 7.22 20.21
CA TYR A 25 12.10 6.67 19.06
C TYR A 25 11.59 5.27 18.71
N GLU A 26 11.55 4.37 19.68
CA GLU A 26 11.03 3.01 19.48
C GLU A 26 9.59 3.02 18.95
N LYS A 27 8.73 3.84 19.52
CA LYS A 27 7.35 4.01 19.07
C LYS A 27 7.27 4.45 17.61
N ARG A 28 8.10 5.40 17.19
CA ARG A 28 8.13 5.88 15.79
C ARG A 28 8.69 4.84 14.83
N VAL A 29 9.69 4.06 15.25
CA VAL A 29 10.20 2.94 14.46
C VAL A 29 9.09 1.91 14.26
N LEU A 30 8.39 1.51 15.31
CA LEU A 30 7.27 0.58 15.22
C LEU A 30 6.15 1.14 14.32
N ASP A 31 5.78 2.41 14.47
CA ASP A 31 4.78 3.06 13.59
C ASP A 31 5.24 3.07 12.12
N SER A 32 6.53 3.22 11.85
CA SER A 32 7.07 3.19 10.48
C SER A 32 7.08 1.79 9.87
N MET A 33 7.10 0.76 10.69
CA MET A 33 7.07 -0.67 10.30
C MET A 33 5.65 -1.21 10.16
N LYS A 34 4.64 -0.43 10.57
CA LYS A 34 3.23 -0.81 10.45
C LYS A 34 2.89 -1.21 9.02
N CYS A 35 2.23 -2.35 8.86
CA CYS A 35 1.75 -2.81 7.57
C CYS A 35 0.81 -1.77 6.95
N LYS A 36 0.99 -1.56 5.65
CA LYS A 36 0.13 -0.69 4.83
C LYS A 36 -0.73 -1.55 3.92
N GLY A 37 -1.81 -0.98 3.41
CA GLY A 37 -2.74 -1.67 2.51
C GLY A 37 -4.06 -1.97 3.18
N TYR A 38 -4.71 -3.05 2.76
CA TYR A 38 -6.04 -3.42 3.22
C TYR A 38 -6.03 -4.73 3.99
N VAL A 39 -6.95 -4.83 4.96
CA VAL A 39 -7.22 -6.02 5.77
C VAL A 39 -8.71 -6.33 5.64
N ASN A 40 -9.06 -7.60 5.65
CA ASN A 40 -10.47 -8.00 5.75
C ASN A 40 -11.08 -7.48 7.06
N GLU A 41 -12.30 -6.94 7.01
CA GLU A 41 -12.95 -6.30 8.14
C GLU A 41 -13.49 -7.28 9.22
N GLU A 42 -13.48 -8.57 8.94
CA GLU A 42 -13.96 -9.59 9.88
C GLU A 42 -13.13 -9.59 11.17
N PRO A 43 -13.77 -9.44 12.36
CA PRO A 43 -13.04 -9.37 13.64
C PRO A 43 -12.16 -10.58 13.91
N GLU A 44 -12.58 -11.77 13.47
CA GLU A 44 -11.80 -12.99 13.62
C GLU A 44 -10.47 -12.89 12.86
N ILE A 45 -10.51 -12.42 11.60
CA ILE A 45 -9.32 -12.25 10.77
C ILE A 45 -8.40 -11.17 11.36
N ILE A 46 -8.98 -10.04 11.79
CA ILE A 46 -8.23 -8.97 12.47
C ILE A 46 -7.55 -9.50 13.73
N GLY A 47 -8.25 -10.32 14.53
CA GLY A 47 -7.73 -10.91 15.77
C GLY A 47 -6.57 -11.89 15.54
N HIS A 48 -6.53 -12.57 14.39
CA HIS A 48 -5.37 -13.38 13.99
C HIS A 48 -4.14 -12.54 13.65
N LEU A 49 -4.33 -11.32 13.13
CA LEU A 49 -3.25 -10.40 12.77
C LEU A 49 -2.76 -9.59 13.98
N ASP A 50 -3.69 -9.11 14.81
CA ASP A 50 -3.38 -8.32 16.01
C ASP A 50 -4.44 -8.52 17.09
N LYS A 51 -4.07 -9.29 18.13
CA LYS A 51 -4.95 -9.57 19.26
C LYS A 51 -5.22 -8.35 20.15
N SER A 52 -4.46 -7.26 20.01
CA SER A 52 -4.64 -6.09 20.86
C SER A 52 -5.92 -5.30 20.55
N VAL A 53 -6.54 -5.53 19.40
CA VAL A 53 -7.75 -4.82 18.94
C VAL A 53 -9.02 -5.69 18.97
N VAL A 54 -8.87 -6.98 19.32
CA VAL A 54 -9.99 -7.94 19.39
C VAL A 54 -9.96 -8.70 20.71
N ASN A 55 -11.11 -8.85 21.34
CA ASN A 55 -11.27 -9.67 22.54
C ASN A 55 -12.56 -10.51 22.45
N GLY A 56 -12.43 -11.81 22.64
CA GLY A 56 -13.59 -12.73 22.57
C GLY A 56 -14.32 -12.75 21.22
N GLY A 57 -13.64 -12.40 20.10
CA GLY A 57 -14.23 -12.33 18.78
C GLY A 57 -14.87 -10.98 18.44
N GLU A 58 -14.83 -10.01 19.35
CA GLU A 58 -15.39 -8.66 19.15
C GLU A 58 -14.28 -7.60 19.13
N LEU A 59 -14.50 -6.51 18.36
CA LEU A 59 -13.60 -5.37 18.30
C LEU A 59 -13.61 -4.61 19.62
N ILE A 60 -12.43 -4.27 20.14
CA ILE A 60 -12.29 -3.51 21.40
C ILE A 60 -12.49 -2.02 21.12
N PRO A 61 -13.51 -1.36 21.73
CA PRO A 61 -13.80 0.05 21.53
C PRO A 61 -12.59 0.96 21.81
N GLY A 62 -12.35 1.91 20.91
CA GLY A 62 -11.30 2.93 21.07
C GLY A 62 -9.88 2.45 20.77
N GLN A 63 -9.67 1.18 20.48
CA GLN A 63 -8.33 0.62 20.21
C GLN A 63 -7.87 0.90 18.77
N LYS A 64 -6.54 0.95 18.62
CA LYS A 64 -5.86 1.09 17.32
C LYS A 64 -4.73 0.07 17.26
N SER A 65 -4.69 -0.70 16.18
CA SER A 65 -3.60 -1.64 15.97
C SER A 65 -2.26 -0.93 15.74
N GLY A 66 -1.21 -1.49 16.33
CA GLY A 66 0.18 -1.11 16.06
C GLY A 66 0.78 -1.83 14.85
N VAL A 67 0.13 -2.90 14.37
CA VAL A 67 0.68 -3.81 13.34
C VAL A 67 0.00 -3.58 11.99
N VAL A 68 -1.33 -3.54 11.97
CA VAL A 68 -2.16 -3.42 10.76
C VAL A 68 -2.92 -2.09 10.71
N PRO A 69 -3.40 -1.62 9.56
CA PRO A 69 -4.07 -0.34 9.43
C PRO A 69 -5.52 -0.38 9.95
N VAL A 70 -5.73 -0.91 11.14
CA VAL A 70 -7.04 -1.04 11.79
C VAL A 70 -7.15 -0.08 12.97
N ALA A 71 -8.28 0.62 13.05
CA ALA A 71 -8.64 1.46 14.18
C ALA A 71 -10.15 1.31 14.49
N VAL A 72 -10.47 1.14 15.75
CA VAL A 72 -11.85 0.97 16.26
C VAL A 72 -12.30 2.28 16.90
N ASP A 73 -13.54 2.66 16.70
CA ASP A 73 -14.12 3.84 17.34
C ASP A 73 -14.55 3.53 18.78
N LYS A 74 -15.08 4.54 19.48
CA LYS A 74 -15.58 4.40 20.86
C LYS A 74 -16.83 3.54 20.97
N LYS A 75 -17.50 3.25 19.85
CA LYS A 75 -18.71 2.41 19.78
C LYS A 75 -18.41 0.96 19.39
N GLY A 76 -17.13 0.60 19.17
CA GLY A 76 -16.74 -0.73 18.75
C GLY A 76 -16.84 -0.95 17.24
N LEU A 77 -17.00 0.10 16.43
CA LEU A 77 -17.07 0.01 14.98
C LEU A 77 -15.72 0.37 14.35
N LEU A 78 -15.42 -0.18 13.19
CA LEU A 78 -14.24 0.20 12.41
C LEU A 78 -14.35 1.65 11.95
N LYS A 79 -13.27 2.41 12.11
CA LYS A 79 -13.25 3.81 11.64
C LYS A 79 -13.18 3.85 10.12
N LYS A 80 -13.80 4.88 9.51
CA LYS A 80 -13.78 5.11 8.05
C LYS A 80 -12.37 5.21 7.44
N ASN A 81 -11.39 5.65 8.23
CA ASN A 81 -9.99 5.75 7.80
C ASN A 81 -9.16 4.50 8.15
N SER A 82 -9.79 3.41 8.56
CA SER A 82 -9.16 2.11 8.65
C SER A 82 -8.92 1.56 7.24
N GLY A 83 -7.77 0.93 7.04
CA GLY A 83 -7.50 0.18 5.81
C GLY A 83 -8.20 -1.18 5.85
N THR A 84 -9.53 -1.19 5.96
CA THR A 84 -10.33 -2.42 6.00
C THR A 84 -11.28 -2.48 4.83
N LEU A 85 -11.56 -3.69 4.35
CA LEU A 85 -12.48 -3.98 3.27
C LEU A 85 -13.44 -5.09 3.68
N SER A 86 -14.67 -5.03 3.18
CA SER A 86 -15.60 -6.15 3.30
C SER A 86 -14.99 -7.42 2.68
N THR A 87 -15.44 -8.58 3.12
CA THR A 87 -14.97 -9.87 2.55
C THR A 87 -15.13 -9.89 1.04
N LYS A 88 -16.24 -9.39 0.53
CA LYS A 88 -16.52 -9.32 -0.91
C LYS A 88 -15.53 -8.40 -1.65
N ASP A 89 -15.30 -7.19 -1.14
CA ASP A 89 -14.37 -6.24 -1.73
C ASP A 89 -12.93 -6.77 -1.70
N PHE A 90 -12.56 -7.40 -0.58
CA PHE A 90 -11.24 -7.99 -0.41
C PHE A 90 -10.98 -9.13 -1.40
N GLU A 91 -11.96 -10.02 -1.60
CA GLU A 91 -11.90 -11.10 -2.59
C GLU A 91 -11.84 -10.55 -4.03
N THR A 92 -12.64 -9.53 -4.34
CA THR A 92 -12.63 -8.85 -5.65
C THR A 92 -11.25 -8.25 -5.94
N LEU A 93 -10.67 -7.53 -5.00
CA LEU A 93 -9.34 -6.95 -5.13
C LEU A 93 -8.26 -8.02 -5.35
N ILE A 94 -8.32 -9.13 -4.59
CA ILE A 94 -7.39 -10.25 -4.75
C ILE A 94 -7.54 -10.92 -6.11
N ALA A 95 -8.77 -11.14 -6.56
CA ALA A 95 -9.04 -11.76 -7.86
C ALA A 95 -8.48 -10.91 -9.00
N HIS A 96 -8.75 -9.59 -8.98
CA HIS A 96 -8.20 -8.64 -9.95
C HIS A 96 -6.67 -8.62 -9.93
N THR A 97 -6.06 -8.57 -8.75
CA THR A 97 -4.61 -8.59 -8.60
C THR A 97 -4.00 -9.85 -9.21
N LYS A 98 -4.58 -11.03 -8.93
CA LYS A 98 -4.13 -12.30 -9.50
C LYS A 98 -4.22 -12.31 -11.03
N GLU A 99 -5.29 -11.76 -11.58
CA GLU A 99 -5.45 -11.68 -13.04
C GLU A 99 -4.41 -10.76 -13.67
N LYS A 100 -4.17 -9.58 -13.10
CA LYS A 100 -3.09 -8.69 -13.55
C LYS A 100 -1.70 -9.34 -13.47
N MET A 101 -1.44 -10.12 -12.44
CA MET A 101 -0.18 -10.88 -12.35
C MET A 101 -0.04 -11.91 -13.48
N LYS A 102 -1.13 -12.61 -13.83
CA LYS A 102 -1.14 -13.56 -14.96
C LYS A 102 -0.93 -12.85 -16.29
N GLU A 103 -1.62 -11.71 -16.52
CA GLU A 103 -1.45 -10.88 -17.71
C GLU A 103 0.01 -10.44 -17.87
N CYS A 104 0.63 -9.93 -16.79
CA CYS A 104 2.05 -9.56 -16.78
C CYS A 104 2.96 -10.77 -17.08
N GLY A 105 2.72 -11.91 -16.45
CA GLY A 105 3.48 -13.13 -16.69
C GLY A 105 3.39 -13.59 -18.14
N LYS A 106 2.19 -13.56 -18.72
CA LYS A 106 1.95 -13.88 -20.13
C LYS A 106 2.69 -12.90 -21.06
N ALA A 107 2.61 -11.60 -20.77
CA ALA A 107 3.29 -10.57 -21.57
C ALA A 107 4.81 -10.81 -21.59
N ILE A 108 5.42 -11.21 -20.46
CA ILE A 108 6.84 -11.57 -20.38
C ILE A 108 7.14 -12.79 -21.26
N LEU A 109 6.34 -13.84 -21.16
CA LEU A 109 6.50 -15.07 -21.95
C LEU A 109 6.30 -14.81 -23.45
N ASP A 110 5.41 -13.92 -23.83
CA ASP A 110 5.15 -13.51 -25.21
C ASP A 110 6.24 -12.55 -25.75
N GLY A 111 7.25 -12.21 -24.94
CA GLY A 111 8.37 -11.35 -25.35
C GLY A 111 7.99 -9.88 -25.57
N LYS A 112 6.96 -9.37 -24.89
CA LYS A 112 6.59 -7.95 -24.93
C LYS A 112 7.63 -7.11 -24.20
N ILE A 113 8.39 -6.33 -24.95
CA ILE A 113 9.53 -5.54 -24.45
C ILE A 113 9.40 -4.04 -24.75
N GLU A 114 8.23 -3.59 -25.17
CA GLU A 114 8.02 -2.19 -25.51
C GLU A 114 8.30 -1.29 -24.31
N ALA A 115 9.16 -0.29 -24.50
CA ALA A 115 9.48 0.69 -23.49
C ALA A 115 8.41 1.79 -23.47
N ILE A 116 7.26 1.49 -22.85
CA ILE A 116 6.14 2.43 -22.68
C ILE A 116 5.99 2.73 -21.18
N PRO A 117 6.79 3.66 -20.61
CA PRO A 117 6.75 3.99 -19.21
C PRO A 117 5.43 4.63 -18.80
N TYR A 118 5.06 4.51 -17.54
CA TYR A 118 3.90 5.22 -17.01
C TYR A 118 4.28 6.65 -16.59
N VAL A 119 3.31 7.54 -16.67
CA VAL A 119 3.35 8.88 -16.06
C VAL A 119 2.13 9.04 -15.14
N TYR A 120 2.37 9.43 -13.91
CA TYR A 120 1.35 9.70 -12.91
C TYR A 120 1.69 11.00 -12.18
N GLU A 121 0.90 12.03 -12.38
CA GLU A 121 1.19 13.40 -11.92
C GLU A 121 2.61 13.83 -12.36
N ASP A 122 3.49 14.17 -11.41
CA ASP A 122 4.88 14.57 -11.67
C ASP A 122 5.88 13.38 -11.63
N ASN A 123 5.38 12.14 -11.48
CA ASN A 123 6.22 10.96 -11.42
C ASN A 123 6.12 10.16 -12.72
N ASP A 124 7.26 9.80 -13.26
CA ASP A 124 7.37 8.87 -14.37
C ASP A 124 8.25 7.66 -14.04
N GLY A 125 8.10 6.61 -14.81
CA GLY A 125 8.91 5.39 -14.67
C GLY A 125 10.38 5.59 -15.02
N CYS A 126 10.74 6.71 -15.65
CA CYS A 126 12.10 7.00 -16.13
C CYS A 126 12.92 7.83 -15.15
N THR A 127 12.31 8.62 -14.28
CA THR A 127 12.99 9.58 -13.38
C THR A 127 14.13 8.95 -12.57
N TYR A 128 13.97 7.73 -12.09
CA TYR A 128 14.98 7.01 -11.31
C TYR A 128 15.45 5.73 -11.97
N CYS A 129 15.24 5.58 -13.29
CA CYS A 129 15.62 4.40 -14.03
C CYS A 129 17.16 4.35 -14.23
N PRO A 130 17.86 3.29 -13.79
CA PRO A 130 19.31 3.18 -13.97
C PRO A 130 19.72 2.95 -15.43
N TYR A 131 18.78 2.63 -16.31
CA TYR A 131 19.02 2.30 -17.72
C TYR A 131 18.77 3.48 -18.67
N GLY A 132 18.46 4.69 -18.17
CA GLY A 132 18.14 5.85 -19.00
C GLY A 132 19.19 6.17 -20.06
N SER A 133 20.48 5.95 -19.78
CA SER A 133 21.58 6.20 -20.71
C SER A 133 21.68 5.20 -21.89
N VAL A 134 21.07 4.02 -21.77
CA VAL A 134 21.15 2.94 -22.77
C VAL A 134 19.80 2.58 -23.39
N CYS A 135 18.71 2.97 -22.75
CA CYS A 135 17.36 2.65 -23.19
C CYS A 135 16.97 3.39 -24.48
N GLY A 136 17.43 4.63 -24.65
CA GLY A 136 17.11 5.45 -25.82
C GLY A 136 15.65 5.89 -25.93
N HIS A 137 14.82 5.62 -24.91
CA HIS A 137 13.41 6.03 -24.88
C HIS A 137 13.28 7.55 -24.80
N GLU A 138 12.52 8.13 -25.72
CA GLU A 138 12.15 9.55 -25.73
C GLU A 138 10.64 9.68 -25.60
N SER A 139 10.14 10.08 -24.42
CA SER A 139 8.69 10.14 -24.10
C SER A 139 7.85 10.92 -25.11
N LYS A 140 8.43 11.94 -25.77
CA LYS A 140 7.75 12.72 -26.80
C LYS A 140 7.58 11.98 -28.13
N LYS A 141 8.43 10.98 -28.42
CA LYS A 141 8.42 10.21 -29.66
C LYS A 141 7.81 8.83 -29.48
N ASP A 142 8.20 8.15 -28.42
CA ASP A 142 7.91 6.73 -28.23
C ASP A 142 6.61 6.48 -27.44
N GLY A 143 6.04 7.55 -26.87
CA GLY A 143 4.81 7.50 -26.11
C GLY A 143 4.99 7.09 -24.64
N VAL A 144 3.95 7.37 -23.86
CA VAL A 144 3.87 7.04 -22.44
C VAL A 144 2.46 6.56 -22.10
N ARG A 145 2.31 5.82 -21.01
CA ARG A 145 1.01 5.48 -20.44
C ARG A 145 0.65 6.51 -19.38
N GLU A 146 -0.29 7.38 -19.70
CA GLU A 146 -0.81 8.32 -18.70
C GLU A 146 -1.75 7.60 -17.74
N MET A 147 -1.40 7.64 -16.45
CA MET A 147 -2.25 7.11 -15.39
C MET A 147 -3.09 8.24 -14.82
N LYS A 148 -4.40 8.10 -14.88
CA LYS A 148 -5.34 9.05 -14.28
C LYS A 148 -5.42 8.82 -12.77
N LYS A 149 -5.52 9.93 -12.02
CA LYS A 149 -5.89 9.86 -10.62
C LYS A 149 -7.37 9.47 -10.53
N MET A 150 -7.65 8.44 -9.78
CA MET A 150 -9.01 7.95 -9.53
C MET A 150 -9.33 8.13 -8.04
N SER A 151 -10.56 8.47 -7.73
CA SER A 151 -11.09 8.37 -6.38
C SER A 151 -11.31 6.89 -6.00
N ASP A 152 -11.45 6.62 -4.71
CA ASP A 152 -11.73 5.25 -4.25
C ASP A 152 -13.02 4.70 -4.87
N ASP A 153 -14.06 5.53 -5.01
CA ASP A 153 -15.34 5.13 -5.60
C ASP A 153 -15.18 4.75 -7.09
N GLU A 154 -14.42 5.55 -7.87
CA GLU A 154 -14.12 5.23 -9.27
C GLU A 154 -13.31 3.95 -9.43
N VAL A 155 -12.38 3.68 -8.51
CA VAL A 155 -11.61 2.43 -8.50
C VAL A 155 -12.52 1.24 -8.26
N TRP A 156 -13.44 1.33 -7.28
CA TRP A 156 -14.37 0.25 -6.99
C TRP A 156 -15.38 0.03 -8.13
N GLU A 157 -15.88 1.11 -8.74
CA GLU A 157 -16.76 1.02 -9.91
C GLU A 157 -16.06 0.29 -11.08
N ALA A 158 -14.81 0.62 -11.36
CA ALA A 158 -14.01 -0.08 -12.36
C ALA A 158 -13.80 -1.56 -12.02
N LEU A 159 -13.43 -1.88 -10.78
CA LEU A 159 -13.21 -3.25 -10.32
C LEU A 159 -14.47 -4.13 -10.41
N TYR A 160 -15.65 -3.54 -10.20
CA TYR A 160 -16.93 -4.25 -10.31
C TYR A 160 -17.48 -4.28 -11.72
N GLY A 161 -17.11 -3.33 -12.58
CA GLY A 161 -17.56 -3.25 -13.97
C GLY A 161 -16.83 -4.18 -14.93
N ASP A 162 -15.63 -4.62 -14.57
CA ASP A 162 -14.80 -5.57 -15.35
C ASP A 162 -15.17 -7.06 -15.14
N ASN A 163 -16.25 -7.36 -14.41
CA ASN A 163 -16.73 -8.72 -14.15
C ASN A 163 -17.97 -9.07 -14.97
#